data_ac6da8d202567aa3c2fc3782c6531bb2
#
_entry.id   ac6da8d202567aa3c2fc3782c6531bb2
#
_cell.length_a   1.000
_cell.length_b   1.000
_cell.length_c   1.000
_cell.angle_alpha   90.00
_cell.angle_beta   90.00
_cell.angle_gamma   90.00
#
_symmetry.space_group_name_H-M   'P 1'
#
loop_
_entity.id
_entity.type
_entity.pdbx_description
1 polymer ?
#
loop_
_entity_poly.entity_id
_entity_poly.type
_entity_poly.pdbx_seq_one_letter_code
_entity_poly.pdbx_strand_id
1 'polypeptide(L)'
;MADAASLDRATILGIVRDQLAEILEKSPDEIQEDVPFTDLGADSLALIELVEALEEALSKYSAGFHIDDEDLEGLLSVRDAVNYVADKLQVT
;
A
#
# COMPACT_ATOMS: atom_id res chain seq x y z
N MET A 1 22.82 10.23 5.48
CA MET A 1 22.46 9.64 5.32
C MET A 1 21.35 9.55 5.28
N ALA A 2 21.13 9.54 4.89
CA ALA A 2 20.22 9.57 4.79
C ALA A 2 19.41 9.12 5.18
N ASP A 3 19.06 9.23 5.27
CA ASP A 3 18.20 8.96 5.81
C ASP A 3 17.54 7.90 5.37
N ALA A 4 18.09 6.83 5.64
CA ALA A 4 17.51 5.58 5.43
C ALA A 4 16.15 5.49 6.06
N ALA A 5 15.91 6.30 7.02
CA ALA A 5 14.61 6.35 7.65
C ALA A 5 13.60 7.17 6.86
N SER A 6 14.07 7.89 5.86
CA SER A 6 13.17 8.68 5.05
C SER A 6 12.31 7.81 4.18
N LEU A 7 11.04 8.13 4.14
CA LEU A 7 10.08 7.42 3.33
C LEU A 7 9.55 8.38 2.30
N ASP A 8 9.66 8.04 1.03
CA ASP A 8 9.12 8.87 -0.03
C ASP A 8 8.02 8.11 -0.76
N ARG A 9 7.36 8.80 -1.68
CA ARG A 9 6.23 8.21 -2.37
C ARG A 9 6.65 7.00 -3.20
N ALA A 10 7.84 7.04 -3.77
CA ALA A 10 8.32 5.90 -4.57
C ALA A 10 8.53 4.68 -3.70
N THR A 11 9.04 4.86 -2.50
CA THR A 11 9.24 3.76 -1.56
C THR A 11 7.89 3.19 -1.13
N ILE A 12 6.93 4.06 -0.86
CA ILE A 12 5.58 3.62 -0.49
C ILE A 12 4.97 2.80 -1.62
N LEU A 13 5.10 3.29 -2.85
CA LEU A 13 4.59 2.57 -4.01
C LEU A 13 5.20 1.17 -4.10
N GLY A 14 6.51 1.10 -3.89
CA GLY A 14 7.18 -0.20 -3.93
C GLY A 14 6.65 -1.15 -2.87
N ILE A 15 6.43 -0.63 -1.66
CA ILE A 15 5.92 -1.46 -0.57
C ILE A 15 4.52 -1.97 -0.89
N VAL A 16 3.64 -1.07 -1.34
CA VAL A 16 2.27 -1.47 -1.66
C VAL A 16 2.26 -2.49 -2.78
N ARG A 17 3.05 -2.22 -3.82
CA ARG A 17 3.10 -3.10 -4.98
C ARG A 17 3.64 -4.48 -4.60
N ASP A 18 4.71 -4.52 -3.82
CA ASP A 18 5.31 -5.79 -3.43
C ASP A 18 4.36 -6.61 -2.57
N GLN A 19 3.69 -5.97 -1.63
CA GLN A 19 2.76 -6.69 -0.75
C GLN A 19 1.59 -7.22 -1.54
N LEU A 20 1.03 -6.41 -2.43
CA LEU A 20 -0.11 -6.85 -3.22
C LEU A 20 0.28 -7.96 -4.18
N ALA A 21 1.46 -7.85 -4.79
CA ALA A 21 1.94 -8.90 -5.70
C ALA A 21 2.05 -10.22 -4.98
N GLU A 22 2.57 -10.20 -3.76
CA GLU A 22 2.69 -11.42 -2.97
C GLU A 22 1.34 -12.02 -2.65
N ILE A 23 0.39 -11.17 -2.26
CA ILE A 23 -0.96 -11.63 -1.93
C ILE A 23 -1.64 -12.25 -3.14
N LEU A 24 -1.48 -11.63 -4.30
CA LEU A 24 -2.11 -12.10 -5.53
C LEU A 24 -1.29 -13.13 -6.29
N GLU A 25 -0.09 -13.44 -5.79
CA GLU A 25 0.82 -14.40 -6.42
C GLU A 25 1.17 -13.96 -7.84
N LYS A 26 1.49 -12.68 -7.97
CA LYS A 26 1.90 -12.09 -9.23
C LYS A 26 3.27 -11.45 -9.06
N SER A 27 3.90 -11.11 -10.19
CA SER A 27 5.12 -10.30 -10.15
C SER A 27 4.75 -8.86 -9.88
N PRO A 28 5.59 -8.12 -9.14
CA PRO A 28 5.32 -6.68 -8.94
C PRO A 28 5.18 -5.92 -10.24
N ASP A 29 5.87 -6.37 -11.30
CA ASP A 29 5.78 -5.71 -12.61
C ASP A 29 4.39 -5.79 -13.20
N GLU A 30 3.58 -6.74 -12.76
CA GLU A 30 2.23 -6.90 -13.25
C GLU A 30 1.24 -6.00 -12.53
N ILE A 31 1.69 -5.34 -11.46
CA ILE A 31 0.83 -4.49 -10.65
C ILE A 31 1.03 -3.04 -11.08
N GLN A 32 0.07 -2.52 -11.82
CA GLN A 32 0.11 -1.13 -12.27
C GLN A 32 -0.69 -0.28 -11.32
N GLU A 33 -0.17 0.90 -10.97
CA GLU A 33 -0.76 1.69 -9.92
C GLU A 33 -2.11 2.30 -10.29
N ASP A 34 -2.39 2.47 -11.57
CA ASP A 34 -3.63 3.11 -11.99
C ASP A 34 -4.71 2.10 -12.38
N VAL A 35 -4.44 0.83 -12.22
CA VAL A 35 -5.43 -0.21 -12.53
C VAL A 35 -6.25 -0.50 -11.27
N PRO A 36 -7.58 -0.56 -11.38
CA PRO A 36 -8.39 -0.87 -10.20
C PRO A 36 -8.07 -2.24 -9.63
N PHE A 37 -8.17 -2.34 -8.31
CA PHE A 37 -7.91 -3.61 -7.63
C PHE A 37 -8.75 -4.75 -8.19
N THR A 38 -10.01 -4.44 -8.55
CA THR A 38 -10.89 -5.47 -9.11
C THR A 38 -10.35 -6.04 -10.41
N ASP A 39 -9.71 -5.20 -11.22
CA ASP A 39 -9.12 -5.65 -12.46
C ASP A 39 -7.87 -6.50 -12.24
N LEU A 40 -7.26 -6.35 -11.08
CA LEU A 40 -6.10 -7.16 -10.72
C LEU A 40 -6.50 -8.48 -10.07
N GLY A 41 -7.79 -8.66 -9.82
CA GLY A 41 -8.26 -9.86 -9.17
C GLY A 41 -8.22 -9.79 -7.66
N ALA A 42 -8.05 -8.60 -7.10
CA ALA A 42 -8.04 -8.42 -5.65
C ALA A 42 -9.46 -8.25 -5.14
N ASP A 43 -9.89 -9.19 -4.32
CA ASP A 43 -11.22 -9.09 -3.71
C ASP A 43 -11.10 -8.45 -2.33
N SER A 44 -12.21 -8.43 -1.60
CA SER A 44 -12.24 -7.79 -0.29
C SER A 44 -11.26 -8.42 0.68
N LEU A 45 -11.13 -9.74 0.63
CA LEU A 45 -10.21 -10.43 1.52
C LEU A 45 -8.76 -10.04 1.19
N ALA A 46 -8.45 -9.95 -0.10
CA ALA A 46 -7.10 -9.56 -0.50
C ALA A 46 -6.79 -8.13 -0.02
N LEU A 47 -7.78 -7.24 -0.08
CA LEU A 47 -7.58 -5.88 0.41
C LEU A 47 -7.35 -5.84 1.91
N ILE A 48 -8.06 -6.66 2.67
CA ILE A 48 -7.86 -6.74 4.10
C ILE A 48 -6.45 -7.25 4.40
N GLU A 49 -6.01 -8.25 3.67
CA GLU A 49 -4.65 -8.77 3.84
C GLU A 49 -3.62 -7.72 3.48
N LEU A 50 -3.89 -6.94 2.44
CA LEU A 50 -2.99 -5.87 2.05
C LEU A 50 -2.87 -4.82 3.15
N VAL A 51 -4.01 -4.44 3.73
CA VAL A 51 -4.01 -3.45 4.81
C VAL A 51 -3.17 -3.94 5.98
N GLU A 52 -3.36 -5.19 6.37
CA GLU A 52 -2.59 -5.74 7.50
C GLU A 52 -1.10 -5.78 7.17
N ALA A 53 -0.76 -6.16 5.94
CA ALA A 53 0.64 -6.20 5.54
C ALA A 53 1.25 -4.82 5.53
N LEU A 54 0.48 -3.82 5.07
CA LEU A 54 0.98 -2.45 5.05
C LEU A 54 1.16 -1.90 6.45
N GLU A 55 0.24 -2.19 7.35
CA GLU A 55 0.38 -1.74 8.72
C GLU A 55 1.64 -2.30 9.35
N GLU A 56 1.93 -3.56 9.09
CA GLU A 56 3.13 -4.18 9.62
C GLU A 56 4.39 -3.60 8.98
N ALA A 57 4.38 -3.49 7.66
CA ALA A 57 5.56 -3.00 6.95
C ALA A 57 5.87 -1.54 7.29
N LEU A 58 4.83 -0.72 7.43
CA LEU A 58 5.02 0.70 7.64
C LEU A 58 5.20 1.06 9.10
N SER A 59 4.95 0.13 10.01
CA SER A 59 5.19 0.39 11.42
C SER A 59 6.66 0.64 11.71
N LYS A 60 7.54 0.20 10.82
CA LYS A 60 8.97 0.47 10.95
C LYS A 60 9.28 1.94 10.75
N TYR A 61 8.43 2.63 10.01
CA TYR A 61 8.64 4.05 9.71
C TYR A 61 7.79 4.94 10.59
N SER A 62 6.63 4.44 11.01
CA SER A 62 5.72 5.22 11.83
C SER A 62 5.04 4.28 12.80
N ALA A 63 5.48 4.32 14.05
CA ALA A 63 4.91 3.45 15.08
C ALA A 63 3.42 3.73 15.20
N GLY A 64 2.64 2.67 15.24
CA GLY A 64 1.19 2.82 15.36
C GLY A 64 0.48 3.14 14.06
N PHE A 65 1.18 3.05 12.93
CA PHE A 65 0.52 3.29 11.66
C PHE A 65 -0.68 2.36 11.51
N HIS A 66 -1.80 2.93 11.14
CA HIS A 66 -3.05 2.19 11.07
C HIS A 66 -3.92 2.72 9.94
N ILE A 67 -4.59 1.81 9.26
CA ILE A 67 -5.52 2.16 8.18
C ILE A 67 -6.92 1.82 8.68
N ASP A 68 -7.78 2.83 8.72
CA ASP A 68 -9.14 2.65 9.21
C ASP A 68 -9.98 1.86 8.22
N ASP A 69 -10.84 0.98 8.74
CA ASP A 69 -11.72 0.20 7.90
C ASP A 69 -12.60 1.07 7.02
N GLU A 70 -12.99 2.22 7.53
CA GLU A 70 -13.86 3.13 6.78
C GLU A 70 -13.17 3.65 5.53
N ASP A 71 -11.86 3.75 5.58
CA ASP A 71 -11.09 4.28 4.46
C ASP A 71 -10.87 3.25 3.36
N LEU A 72 -11.11 1.98 3.67
CA LEU A 72 -10.94 0.93 2.68
C LEU A 72 -11.82 1.13 1.46
N GLU A 73 -13.00 1.68 1.65
CA GLU A 73 -13.93 1.85 0.54
C GLU A 73 -13.42 2.83 -0.49
N GLY A 74 -12.53 3.72 -0.09
CA GLY A 74 -11.92 4.68 -1.01
C GLY A 74 -10.66 4.18 -1.69
N LEU A 75 -10.18 3.00 -1.31
CA LEU A 75 -8.95 2.45 -1.86
C LEU A 75 -9.30 1.54 -3.04
N LEU A 76 -9.37 2.13 -4.22
CA LEU A 76 -9.80 1.40 -5.41
C LEU A 76 -8.65 0.92 -6.27
N SER A 77 -7.46 1.46 -6.06
CA SER A 77 -6.29 1.11 -6.86
C SER A 77 -5.04 1.27 -6.01
N VAL A 78 -3.91 0.77 -6.55
CA VAL A 78 -2.62 0.96 -5.87
C VAL A 78 -2.33 2.43 -5.66
N ARG A 79 -2.64 3.26 -6.68
CA ARG A 79 -2.42 4.70 -6.55
C ARG A 79 -3.18 5.28 -5.37
N ASP A 80 -4.44 4.88 -5.21
CA ASP A 80 -5.24 5.36 -4.08
C ASP A 80 -4.60 4.96 -2.77
N ALA A 81 -4.12 3.72 -2.67
CA ALA A 81 -3.47 3.26 -1.45
C ALA A 81 -2.19 4.02 -1.19
N VAL A 82 -1.39 4.26 -2.22
CA VAL A 82 -0.15 5.02 -2.06
C VAL A 82 -0.45 6.45 -1.61
N ASN A 83 -1.45 7.08 -2.24
CA ASN A 83 -1.83 8.44 -1.86
C ASN A 83 -2.31 8.49 -0.42
N TYR A 84 -3.10 7.50 -0.02
CA TYR A 84 -3.61 7.44 1.35
C TYR A 84 -2.47 7.33 2.36
N VAL A 85 -1.54 6.42 2.10
CA VAL A 85 -0.40 6.22 2.99
C VAL A 85 0.48 7.46 3.03
N ALA A 86 0.76 8.03 1.86
CA ALA A 86 1.62 9.21 1.79
C ALA A 86 1.00 10.37 2.57
N ASP A 87 -0.31 10.55 2.42
CA ASP A 87 -1.02 11.61 3.11
C ASP A 87 -0.98 11.38 4.61
N LYS A 88 -1.22 10.15 5.03
CA LYS A 88 -1.26 9.81 6.44
C LYS A 88 0.10 9.98 7.09
N LEU A 89 1.17 9.70 6.36
CA LEU A 89 2.53 9.85 6.85
C LEU A 89 3.13 11.21 6.53
N GLN A 90 2.36 12.07 5.87
CA GLN A 90 2.78 13.41 5.50
C GLN A 90 4.01 13.39 4.60
N VAL A 91 4.00 12.48 3.66
CA VAL A 91 5.04 12.35 2.64
C VAL A 91 4.54 13.02 1.37
N THR A 92 5.37 13.80 0.72
CA THR A 92 4.98 14.49 -0.52
C THR A 92 5.64 13.90 -1.74
#